data_b9278c5c71c92680b216b8be34edfe37
#
_entry.id   b9278c5c71c92680b216b8be34edfe37
#
_cell.length_a   1.000
_cell.length_b   1.000
_cell.length_c   1.000
_cell.angle_alpha   90.00
_cell.angle_beta   90.00
_cell.angle_gamma   90.00
#
_symmetry.space_group_name_H-M   'P 1'
#
loop_
_entity.id
_entity.type
_entity.pdbx_description
1 polymer ?
#
loop_
_entity_poly.entity_id
_entity_poly.type
_entity_poly.pdbx_seq_one_letter_code
_entity_poly.pdbx_strand_id
1 'polypeptide(L)'
;MDLSYLVNQIKATPSGLRLRQGTVISVNANRTMNVQIAGDGFTLPSVRYLSHYAPKPSDQVWLINDGADLLGIGMVAGATRTLSPKAYRGTAQSITANTETLVSFSAVENDDWNCWDLSPNPTRLTAPLTGRYIAVAMVKWSDSGNDNDWFSNSILLNGTQEIAYGNTKKLRAHGSHVNITTPPVTLTKGHYIELRAEASVNSSLIVEANGDSYVGWMPSLSLIYLGS
;
A
#
# COMPACT_ATOMS: atom_id res chain seq x y z
N MET A 1 -17.12 -3.42 -15.10
CA MET A 1 -18.37 -2.71 -15.49
C MET A 1 -17.97 -1.66 -16.51
N ASP A 2 -18.56 -1.70 -17.70
CA ASP A 2 -18.18 -0.78 -18.79
C ASP A 2 -18.75 0.62 -18.52
N LEU A 3 -17.86 1.58 -18.27
CA LEU A 3 -18.22 2.99 -18.03
C LEU A 3 -18.99 3.60 -19.22
N SER A 4 -18.72 3.15 -20.44
CA SER A 4 -19.41 3.61 -21.65
C SER A 4 -20.90 3.31 -21.62
N TYR A 5 -21.29 2.14 -21.06
CA TYR A 5 -22.69 1.78 -20.89
C TYR A 5 -23.40 2.72 -19.90
N LEU A 6 -22.76 3.00 -18.78
CA LEU A 6 -23.30 3.91 -17.76
C LEU A 6 -23.46 5.34 -18.31
N VAL A 7 -22.47 5.84 -19.04
CA VAL A 7 -22.50 7.17 -19.68
C VAL A 7 -23.65 7.27 -20.69
N ASN A 8 -23.89 6.22 -21.49
CA ASN A 8 -24.97 6.21 -22.46
C ASN A 8 -26.35 6.14 -21.81
N GLN A 9 -26.50 5.40 -20.70
CA GLN A 9 -27.75 5.36 -19.92
C GLN A 9 -28.06 6.74 -19.30
N ILE A 10 -27.09 7.42 -18.74
CA ILE A 10 -27.26 8.76 -18.14
C ILE A 10 -27.65 9.79 -19.21
N LYS A 11 -27.08 9.71 -20.42
CA LYS A 11 -27.44 10.60 -21.55
C LYS A 11 -28.86 10.34 -22.08
N ALA A 12 -29.35 9.12 -21.96
CA ALA A 12 -30.66 8.69 -22.48
C ALA A 12 -31.82 8.97 -21.49
N THR A 13 -31.54 9.33 -20.22
CA THR A 13 -32.57 9.50 -19.19
C THR A 13 -33.11 10.94 -19.17
N PRO A 14 -34.41 11.18 -19.36
CA PRO A 14 -35.01 12.53 -19.31
C PRO A 14 -35.00 13.20 -17.92
N SER A 15 -34.71 12.45 -16.87
CA SER A 15 -34.70 12.92 -15.49
C SER A 15 -33.32 13.47 -15.10
N GLY A 16 -33.13 14.76 -15.12
CA GLY A 16 -32.18 15.55 -14.34
C GLY A 16 -30.72 15.10 -14.09
N LEU A 17 -30.37 13.82 -14.29
CA LEU A 17 -29.02 13.27 -14.13
C LEU A 17 -28.07 13.87 -15.16
N ARG A 18 -27.06 14.57 -14.69
CA ARG A 18 -26.05 15.19 -15.54
C ARG A 18 -24.67 14.66 -15.16
N LEU A 19 -23.90 14.30 -16.20
CA LEU A 19 -22.50 13.99 -16.08
C LEU A 19 -21.68 15.25 -16.27
N ARG A 20 -20.78 15.55 -15.31
CA ARG A 20 -19.87 16.68 -15.37
C ARG A 20 -18.43 16.23 -15.15
N GLN A 21 -17.50 17.00 -15.67
CA GLN A 21 -16.09 16.84 -15.35
C GLN A 21 -15.68 17.89 -14.31
N GLY A 22 -14.72 17.52 -13.49
CA GLY A 22 -14.12 18.44 -12.53
C GLY A 22 -12.68 18.08 -12.21
N THR A 23 -11.97 19.01 -11.60
CA THR A 23 -10.61 18.81 -11.10
C THR A 23 -10.64 18.74 -9.58
N VAL A 24 -10.05 17.72 -8.98
CA VAL A 24 -9.90 17.61 -7.53
C VAL A 24 -8.90 18.67 -7.06
N ILE A 25 -9.34 19.55 -6.18
CA ILE A 25 -8.49 20.60 -5.59
C ILE A 25 -7.85 20.12 -4.30
N SER A 26 -8.63 19.44 -3.45
CA SER A 26 -8.13 18.85 -2.20
C SER A 26 -8.99 17.67 -1.78
N VAL A 27 -8.42 16.81 -0.92
CA VAL A 27 -9.11 15.65 -0.32
C VAL A 27 -9.24 15.91 1.18
N ASN A 28 -10.44 15.69 1.73
CA ASN A 28 -10.76 15.97 3.12
C ASN A 28 -10.67 14.69 3.97
N ALA A 29 -10.36 14.80 5.26
CA ALA A 29 -10.25 13.68 6.19
C ALA A 29 -11.57 12.89 6.37
N ASN A 30 -12.73 13.51 6.13
CA ASN A 30 -14.06 12.89 6.21
C ASN A 30 -14.48 12.12 4.96
N ARG A 31 -13.52 11.76 4.07
CA ARG A 31 -13.75 11.04 2.81
C ARG A 31 -14.64 11.80 1.82
N THR A 32 -14.45 13.08 1.75
CA THR A 32 -14.98 13.93 0.69
C THR A 32 -13.80 14.61 -0.03
N MET A 33 -14.09 15.22 -1.16
CA MET A 33 -13.11 16.00 -1.93
C MET A 33 -13.70 17.36 -2.29
N ASN A 34 -12.85 18.36 -2.45
CA ASN A 34 -13.22 19.64 -3.00
C ASN A 34 -12.90 19.63 -4.50
N VAL A 35 -13.88 19.96 -5.34
CA VAL A 35 -13.77 19.81 -6.79
C VAL A 35 -14.13 21.09 -7.49
N GLN A 36 -13.29 21.55 -8.41
CA GLN A 36 -13.60 22.60 -9.35
C GLN A 36 -14.25 22.01 -10.60
N ILE A 37 -15.49 22.38 -10.89
CA ILE A 37 -16.20 21.92 -12.08
C ILE A 37 -15.59 22.55 -13.32
N ALA A 38 -15.43 21.78 -14.38
CA ALA A 38 -14.94 22.29 -15.66
C ALA A 38 -15.90 23.35 -16.23
N GLY A 39 -15.34 24.53 -16.49
CA GLY A 39 -16.09 25.71 -16.98
C GLY A 39 -16.70 26.58 -15.89
N ASP A 40 -16.70 26.16 -14.62
CA ASP A 40 -17.18 26.96 -13.50
C ASP A 40 -15.98 27.54 -12.72
N GLY A 41 -16.08 28.77 -12.31
CA GLY A 41 -14.98 29.46 -11.62
C GLY A 41 -14.89 29.19 -10.11
N PHE A 42 -15.77 28.36 -9.54
CA PHE A 42 -15.79 28.09 -8.11
C PHE A 42 -15.55 26.61 -7.79
N THR A 43 -15.08 26.36 -6.56
CA THR A 43 -14.82 25.02 -6.04
C THR A 43 -16.01 24.55 -5.22
N LEU A 44 -16.54 23.39 -5.55
CA LEU A 44 -17.57 22.70 -4.76
C LEU A 44 -16.91 21.97 -3.59
N PRO A 45 -17.28 22.27 -2.35
CA PRO A 45 -16.74 21.62 -1.19
C PRO A 45 -17.43 20.28 -0.91
N SER A 46 -16.72 19.38 -0.25
CA SER A 46 -17.25 18.15 0.37
C SER A 46 -18.02 17.21 -0.57
N VAL A 47 -17.61 17.12 -1.83
CA VAL A 47 -18.18 16.17 -2.78
C VAL A 47 -17.82 14.74 -2.37
N ARG A 48 -18.82 13.87 -2.22
CA ARG A 48 -18.64 12.45 -1.92
C ARG A 48 -18.08 11.72 -3.14
N TYR A 49 -17.39 10.60 -2.93
CA TYR A 49 -16.87 9.76 -4.00
C TYR A 49 -17.04 8.28 -3.69
N LEU A 50 -17.01 7.43 -4.73
CA LEU A 50 -17.14 5.99 -4.59
C LEU A 50 -15.92 5.40 -3.87
N SER A 51 -16.14 4.40 -3.03
CA SER A 51 -15.12 3.81 -2.15
C SER A 51 -13.94 3.17 -2.87
N HIS A 52 -14.10 2.80 -4.13
CA HIS A 52 -13.02 2.26 -4.96
C HIS A 52 -12.14 3.34 -5.63
N TYR A 53 -12.51 4.62 -5.51
CA TYR A 53 -11.72 5.73 -6.00
C TYR A 53 -10.92 6.39 -4.88
N ALA A 54 -9.62 6.55 -5.08
CA ALA A 54 -8.73 7.29 -4.17
C ALA A 54 -8.35 8.63 -4.83
N PRO A 55 -9.10 9.70 -4.54
CA PRO A 55 -8.85 10.99 -5.16
C PRO A 55 -7.51 11.60 -4.70
N LYS A 56 -6.84 12.29 -5.62
CA LYS A 56 -5.70 13.16 -5.33
C LYS A 56 -5.92 14.55 -5.91
N PRO A 57 -5.32 15.59 -5.35
CA PRO A 57 -5.28 16.91 -5.98
C PRO A 57 -4.80 16.81 -7.42
N SER A 58 -5.42 17.55 -8.32
CA SER A 58 -5.22 17.57 -9.78
C SER A 58 -5.83 16.41 -10.56
N ASP A 59 -6.51 15.45 -9.94
CA ASP A 59 -7.26 14.43 -10.68
C ASP A 59 -8.38 15.07 -11.48
N GLN A 60 -8.52 14.65 -12.74
CA GLN A 60 -9.70 14.93 -13.56
C GLN A 60 -10.74 13.83 -13.27
N VAL A 61 -11.91 14.22 -12.78
CA VAL A 61 -12.94 13.27 -12.31
C VAL A 61 -14.25 13.43 -13.06
N TRP A 62 -14.96 12.31 -13.21
CA TRP A 62 -16.36 12.33 -13.57
C TRP A 62 -17.23 12.47 -12.33
N LEU A 63 -18.22 13.33 -12.43
CA LEU A 63 -19.21 13.62 -11.40
C LEU A 63 -20.59 13.36 -11.94
N ILE A 64 -21.42 12.65 -11.19
CA ILE A 64 -22.87 12.56 -11.42
C ILE A 64 -23.58 13.61 -10.58
N ASN A 65 -24.44 14.37 -11.20
CA ASN A 65 -25.33 15.34 -10.54
C ASN A 65 -26.79 14.92 -10.80
N ASP A 66 -27.56 14.72 -9.74
CA ASP A 66 -29.00 14.44 -9.81
C ASP A 66 -29.88 15.67 -9.56
N GLY A 67 -29.25 16.85 -9.49
CA GLY A 67 -29.88 18.13 -9.18
C GLY A 67 -29.80 18.53 -7.72
N ALA A 68 -29.65 17.58 -6.79
CA ALA A 68 -29.56 17.82 -5.35
C ALA A 68 -28.19 17.51 -4.78
N ASP A 69 -27.48 16.53 -5.33
CA ASP A 69 -26.21 16.04 -4.83
C ASP A 69 -25.21 15.76 -5.95
N LEU A 70 -23.91 15.76 -5.61
CA LEU A 70 -22.82 15.43 -6.51
C LEU A 70 -22.05 14.23 -5.96
N LEU A 71 -21.81 13.24 -6.82
CA LEU A 71 -21.03 12.05 -6.52
C LEU A 71 -19.88 11.91 -7.50
N GLY A 72 -18.65 11.85 -7.00
CA GLY A 72 -17.48 11.49 -7.79
C GLY A 72 -17.45 10.00 -8.09
N ILE A 73 -17.47 9.63 -9.38
CA ILE A 73 -17.51 8.23 -9.79
C ILE A 73 -16.16 7.67 -10.19
N GLY A 74 -15.15 8.50 -10.39
CA GLY A 74 -13.80 8.09 -10.71
C GLY A 74 -13.08 9.04 -11.64
N MET A 75 -11.86 8.67 -12.05
CA MET A 75 -11.04 9.46 -12.96
C MET A 75 -11.54 9.39 -14.40
N VAL A 76 -11.42 10.52 -15.11
CA VAL A 76 -11.75 10.62 -16.55
C VAL A 76 -10.72 9.90 -17.40
N ALA A 77 -9.47 10.12 -17.10
CA ALA A 77 -8.30 9.48 -17.71
C ALA A 77 -7.10 9.75 -16.79
N GLY A 78 -6.16 8.84 -16.75
CA GLY A 78 -4.95 8.99 -15.94
C GLY A 78 -4.29 7.66 -15.66
N ALA A 79 -3.17 7.68 -14.96
CA ALA A 79 -2.49 6.46 -14.52
C ALA A 79 -3.42 5.65 -13.60
N THR A 80 -3.65 4.39 -13.98
CA THR A 80 -4.33 3.44 -13.11
C THR A 80 -3.52 3.35 -11.81
N ARG A 81 -4.11 3.73 -10.69
CA ARG A 81 -3.46 3.60 -9.39
C ARG A 81 -3.52 2.15 -8.96
N THR A 82 -2.41 1.50 -9.01
CA THR A 82 -2.28 0.14 -8.48
C THR A 82 -2.12 0.24 -6.98
N LEU A 83 -2.95 -0.47 -6.23
CA LEU A 83 -2.76 -0.61 -4.79
C LEU A 83 -1.62 -1.61 -4.54
N SER A 84 -0.41 -1.10 -4.49
CA SER A 84 0.82 -1.89 -4.28
C SER A 84 1.87 -1.12 -3.48
N PRO A 85 1.55 -0.63 -2.27
CA PRO A 85 2.51 0.06 -1.42
C PRO A 85 3.66 -0.88 -1.07
N LYS A 86 4.87 -0.32 -1.02
CA LYS A 86 6.09 -0.99 -0.57
C LYS A 86 6.76 -0.16 0.50
N ALA A 87 6.60 -0.57 1.75
CA ALA A 87 7.37 -0.01 2.85
C ALA A 87 8.77 -0.61 2.88
N TYR A 88 9.78 0.21 3.15
CA TYR A 88 11.17 -0.23 3.20
C TYR A 88 11.95 0.47 4.30
N ARG A 89 13.08 -0.14 4.67
CA ARG A 89 13.98 0.40 5.66
C ARG A 89 15.28 0.85 5.02
N GLY A 90 15.60 2.14 5.14
CA GLY A 90 16.81 2.75 4.57
C GLY A 90 18.04 2.69 5.48
N THR A 91 17.95 2.10 6.68
CA THR A 91 19.05 1.98 7.65
C THR A 91 19.10 0.58 8.27
N ALA A 92 20.23 0.11 8.75
CA ALA A 92 20.33 -1.18 9.43
C ALA A 92 19.44 -1.25 10.68
N GLN A 93 18.95 -2.44 11.03
CA GLN A 93 18.23 -2.73 12.26
C GLN A 93 18.87 -3.93 12.94
N SER A 94 19.28 -3.75 14.20
CA SER A 94 19.82 -4.85 15.01
C SER A 94 18.73 -5.82 15.43
N ILE A 95 19.04 -7.10 15.38
CA ILE A 95 18.19 -8.22 15.79
C ILE A 95 18.96 -8.98 16.88
N THR A 96 18.38 -9.07 18.06
CA THR A 96 18.95 -9.84 19.17
C THR A 96 18.73 -11.33 18.93
N ALA A 97 19.72 -12.14 19.27
CA ALA A 97 19.64 -13.61 19.13
C ALA A 97 18.37 -14.18 19.81
N ASN A 98 17.71 -15.09 19.09
CA ASN A 98 16.50 -15.78 19.57
C ASN A 98 15.38 -14.83 20.05
N THR A 99 15.29 -13.65 19.44
CA THR A 99 14.28 -12.64 19.78
C THR A 99 13.51 -12.24 18.52
N GLU A 100 12.22 -12.49 18.55
CA GLU A 100 11.30 -12.01 17.51
C GLU A 100 11.24 -10.48 17.50
N THR A 101 11.57 -9.87 16.38
CA THR A 101 11.67 -8.42 16.26
C THR A 101 10.88 -7.93 15.06
N LEU A 102 9.96 -6.98 15.25
CA LEU A 102 9.25 -6.35 14.13
C LEU A 102 10.19 -5.42 13.35
N VAL A 103 10.10 -5.49 12.02
CA VAL A 103 10.86 -4.60 11.15
C VAL A 103 10.19 -3.23 11.12
N SER A 104 10.94 -2.21 11.52
CA SER A 104 10.47 -0.82 11.48
C SER A 104 10.90 -0.17 10.17
N PHE A 105 9.97 0.22 9.33
CA PHE A 105 10.23 0.87 8.05
C PHE A 105 10.46 2.37 8.23
N SER A 106 11.17 2.98 7.29
CA SER A 106 11.53 4.41 7.32
C SER A 106 10.98 5.20 6.14
N ALA A 107 10.49 4.51 5.10
CA ALA A 107 9.90 5.12 3.92
C ALA A 107 8.96 4.15 3.20
N VAL A 108 8.18 4.67 2.28
CA VAL A 108 7.24 3.90 1.45
C VAL A 108 7.29 4.38 0.00
N GLU A 109 7.12 3.45 -0.93
CA GLU A 109 6.92 3.68 -2.36
C GLU A 109 5.50 3.30 -2.77
N ASN A 110 4.96 3.97 -3.79
CA ASN A 110 3.65 3.67 -4.39
C ASN A 110 2.47 3.65 -3.39
N ASP A 111 2.54 4.49 -2.34
CA ASP A 111 1.52 4.53 -1.30
C ASP A 111 0.39 5.53 -1.60
N ASP A 112 -0.22 5.37 -2.76
CA ASP A 112 -1.34 6.21 -3.20
C ASP A 112 -2.57 6.12 -2.29
N TRP A 113 -2.63 5.11 -1.44
CA TRP A 113 -3.78 4.77 -0.61
C TRP A 113 -3.56 5.00 0.89
N ASN A 114 -2.41 5.58 1.27
CA ASN A 114 -2.02 5.81 2.67
C ASN A 114 -2.09 4.51 3.50
N CYS A 115 -1.42 3.48 3.01
CA CYS A 115 -1.35 2.18 3.68
C CYS A 115 -0.32 2.16 4.80
N TRP A 116 0.66 3.07 4.76
CA TRP A 116 1.74 3.17 5.73
C TRP A 116 1.76 4.52 6.45
N ASP A 117 2.18 4.52 7.71
CA ASP A 117 2.34 5.72 8.52
C ASP A 117 3.61 5.60 9.37
N LEU A 118 4.55 6.53 9.20
CA LEU A 118 5.80 6.59 9.97
C LEU A 118 5.54 6.71 11.47
N SER A 119 4.48 7.38 11.86
CA SER A 119 4.07 7.59 13.24
C SER A 119 2.54 7.57 13.35
N PRO A 120 1.95 6.69 14.18
CA PRO A 120 2.60 5.90 15.26
C PRO A 120 2.97 4.46 14.87
N ASN A 121 2.79 4.00 13.63
CA ASN A 121 2.86 2.59 13.28
C ASN A 121 3.89 2.28 12.16
N PRO A 122 5.21 2.48 12.37
CA PRO A 122 6.22 2.32 11.33
C PRO A 122 6.40 0.87 10.85
N THR A 123 5.84 -0.12 11.57
CA THR A 123 6.00 -1.56 11.27
C THR A 123 4.92 -2.12 10.34
N ARG A 124 3.87 -1.33 10.02
CA ARG A 124 2.61 -1.84 9.44
C ARG A 124 2.35 -1.34 8.03
N LEU A 125 1.79 -2.23 7.20
CA LEU A 125 1.01 -1.86 6.02
C LEU A 125 -0.46 -2.20 6.27
N THR A 126 -1.33 -1.20 6.23
CA THR A 126 -2.77 -1.34 6.52
C THR A 126 -3.57 -1.45 5.23
N ALA A 127 -4.47 -2.43 5.15
CA ALA A 127 -5.37 -2.62 4.01
C ALA A 127 -6.42 -1.49 3.96
N PRO A 128 -6.43 -0.65 2.92
CA PRO A 128 -7.38 0.47 2.80
C PRO A 128 -8.77 0.01 2.32
N LEU A 129 -8.85 -1.16 1.71
CA LEU A 129 -10.07 -1.78 1.17
C LEU A 129 -10.22 -3.21 1.68
N THR A 130 -11.46 -3.69 1.79
CA THR A 130 -11.73 -5.12 1.94
C THR A 130 -11.53 -5.82 0.61
N GLY A 131 -10.82 -6.96 0.60
CA GLY A 131 -10.57 -7.74 -0.62
C GLY A 131 -9.44 -8.73 -0.48
N ARG A 132 -8.97 -9.24 -1.60
CA ARG A 132 -7.87 -10.22 -1.68
C ARG A 132 -6.55 -9.52 -1.92
N TYR A 133 -5.52 -9.97 -1.22
CA TYR A 133 -4.19 -9.39 -1.26
C TYR A 133 -3.11 -10.48 -1.34
N ILE A 134 -1.96 -10.12 -1.90
CA ILE A 134 -0.70 -10.82 -1.74
C ILE A 134 0.25 -9.91 -0.97
N ALA A 135 0.90 -10.43 0.05
CA ALA A 135 1.99 -9.76 0.73
C ALA A 135 3.33 -10.36 0.30
N VAL A 136 4.32 -9.50 0.05
CA VAL A 136 5.68 -9.89 -0.33
C VAL A 136 6.66 -9.19 0.60
N ALA A 137 7.58 -9.95 1.19
CA ALA A 137 8.62 -9.38 2.03
C ALA A 137 10.00 -9.89 1.61
N MET A 138 10.99 -9.03 1.75
CA MET A 138 12.39 -9.32 1.51
C MET A 138 13.24 -8.78 2.65
N VAL A 139 14.18 -9.60 3.11
CA VAL A 139 15.16 -9.20 4.11
C VAL A 139 16.53 -9.71 3.68
N LYS A 140 17.53 -8.86 3.82
CA LYS A 140 18.95 -9.23 3.76
C LYS A 140 19.55 -9.16 5.15
N TRP A 141 20.21 -10.22 5.55
CA TRP A 141 20.88 -10.35 6.83
C TRP A 141 22.38 -10.00 6.71
N SER A 142 22.95 -9.44 7.78
CA SER A 142 24.40 -9.25 7.88
C SER A 142 25.13 -10.60 7.86
N ASP A 143 26.38 -10.57 7.46
CA ASP A 143 27.25 -11.77 7.42
C ASP A 143 27.80 -12.14 8.82
N SER A 144 26.94 -12.09 9.85
CA SER A 144 27.24 -12.48 11.23
C SER A 144 26.91 -13.96 11.49
N GLY A 145 27.61 -14.56 12.44
CA GLY A 145 27.34 -15.96 12.87
C GLY A 145 28.17 -17.03 12.13
N ASN A 146 27.87 -18.31 12.38
CA ASN A 146 28.53 -19.48 11.85
C ASN A 146 27.66 -20.25 10.87
N ASP A 147 28.20 -21.23 10.16
CA ASP A 147 27.50 -21.99 9.11
C ASP A 147 26.22 -22.74 9.58
N ASN A 148 26.02 -22.91 10.88
CA ASN A 148 24.83 -23.55 11.44
C ASN A 148 23.76 -22.57 11.92
N ASP A 149 24.06 -21.28 11.89
CA ASP A 149 23.12 -20.28 12.31
C ASP A 149 21.98 -20.12 11.28
N TRP A 150 20.80 -19.81 11.79
CA TRP A 150 19.62 -19.64 10.99
C TRP A 150 19.07 -18.21 11.10
N PHE A 151 18.40 -17.78 10.04
CA PHE A 151 17.71 -16.52 9.91
C PHE A 151 16.32 -16.77 9.40
N SER A 152 15.32 -16.16 9.99
CA SER A 152 13.93 -16.34 9.60
C SER A 152 13.18 -15.02 9.51
N ASN A 153 12.17 -15.02 8.66
CA ASN A 153 11.21 -13.93 8.57
C ASN A 153 9.80 -14.51 8.54
N SER A 154 8.85 -13.78 9.10
CA SER A 154 7.43 -14.09 8.94
C SER A 154 6.62 -12.83 8.67
N ILE A 155 5.52 -13.01 7.93
CA ILE A 155 4.50 -11.98 7.76
C ILE A 155 3.37 -12.28 8.73
N LEU A 156 3.07 -11.31 9.58
CA LEU A 156 1.99 -11.38 10.56
C LEU A 156 0.77 -10.60 10.06
N LEU A 157 -0.40 -11.17 10.26
CA LEU A 157 -1.67 -10.49 10.12
C LEU A 157 -2.14 -10.01 11.49
N ASN A 158 -2.45 -8.72 11.61
CA ASN A 158 -2.92 -8.06 12.83
C ASN A 158 -2.02 -8.32 14.07
N GLY A 159 -0.71 -8.44 13.83
CA GLY A 159 0.31 -8.57 14.86
C GLY A 159 0.45 -9.96 15.51
N THR A 160 -0.44 -10.90 15.21
CA THR A 160 -0.49 -12.19 15.92
C THR A 160 -0.55 -13.41 15.03
N GLN A 161 -1.24 -13.36 13.91
CA GLN A 161 -1.43 -14.50 13.03
C GLN A 161 -0.32 -14.57 11.99
N GLU A 162 0.55 -15.55 12.05
CA GLU A 162 1.54 -15.82 11.01
C GLU A 162 0.85 -16.33 9.75
N ILE A 163 1.01 -15.62 8.62
CA ILE A 163 0.41 -15.96 7.32
C ILE A 163 1.43 -16.35 6.26
N ALA A 164 2.71 -16.11 6.52
CA ALA A 164 3.82 -16.63 5.74
C ALA A 164 5.08 -16.69 6.60
N TYR A 165 5.92 -17.68 6.34
CA TYR A 165 7.18 -17.92 7.03
C TYR A 165 8.24 -18.36 6.02
N GLY A 166 9.47 -17.92 6.23
CA GLY A 166 10.63 -18.37 5.48
C GLY A 166 11.88 -18.35 6.35
N ASN A 167 12.75 -19.30 6.14
CA ASN A 167 14.04 -19.35 6.81
C ASN A 167 15.18 -19.69 5.84
N THR A 168 16.39 -19.38 6.25
CA THR A 168 17.62 -19.80 5.59
C THR A 168 18.69 -20.06 6.62
N LYS A 169 19.66 -20.89 6.28
CA LYS A 169 20.91 -21.00 7.03
C LYS A 169 21.91 -19.98 6.50
N LYS A 170 22.89 -19.62 7.30
CA LYS A 170 23.99 -18.78 6.88
C LYS A 170 24.68 -19.41 5.66
N LEU A 171 24.77 -18.64 4.59
CA LEU A 171 25.53 -18.99 3.39
C LEU A 171 26.91 -18.28 3.48
N ARG A 172 27.99 -19.06 3.32
CA ARG A 172 29.36 -18.50 3.33
C ARG A 172 29.48 -17.33 2.35
N ALA A 173 30.05 -16.24 2.81
CA ALA A 173 30.58 -15.10 2.03
C ALA A 173 29.62 -14.10 1.38
N HIS A 174 28.29 -14.25 1.38
CA HIS A 174 27.43 -13.33 0.60
C HIS A 174 26.21 -12.78 1.32
N GLY A 175 26.14 -12.88 2.64
CA GLY A 175 24.93 -12.50 3.39
C GLY A 175 23.71 -13.37 3.03
N SER A 176 22.85 -13.61 3.97
CA SER A 176 21.65 -14.44 3.77
C SER A 176 20.46 -13.58 3.36
N HIS A 177 19.73 -14.02 2.35
CA HIS A 177 18.49 -13.37 1.91
C HIS A 177 17.31 -14.28 2.24
N VAL A 178 16.23 -13.70 2.77
CA VAL A 178 14.96 -14.41 2.93
C VAL A 178 13.87 -13.61 2.24
N ASN A 179 13.29 -14.22 1.21
CA ASN A 179 12.14 -13.70 0.50
C ASN A 179 10.93 -14.55 0.83
N ILE A 180 9.84 -13.93 1.21
CA ILE A 180 8.58 -14.61 1.51
C ILE A 180 7.41 -13.94 0.79
N THR A 181 6.46 -14.79 0.37
CA THR A 181 5.26 -14.34 -0.30
C THR A 181 4.08 -15.13 0.26
N THR A 182 2.99 -14.46 0.55
CA THR A 182 1.76 -15.13 0.94
C THR A 182 1.03 -15.70 -0.28
N PRO A 183 0.26 -16.78 -0.14
CA PRO A 183 -0.86 -16.99 -1.05
C PRO A 183 -1.84 -15.80 -0.96
N PRO A 184 -2.81 -15.68 -1.89
CA PRO A 184 -3.85 -14.67 -1.77
C PRO A 184 -4.61 -14.80 -0.45
N VAL A 185 -4.60 -13.76 0.38
CA VAL A 185 -5.30 -13.69 1.68
C VAL A 185 -6.42 -12.66 1.61
N THR A 186 -7.53 -12.92 2.29
CA THR A 186 -8.61 -11.94 2.42
C THR A 186 -8.33 -11.01 3.60
N LEU A 187 -8.23 -9.72 3.33
CA LEU A 187 -8.11 -8.68 4.35
C LEU A 187 -9.36 -7.84 4.37
N THR A 188 -9.84 -7.55 5.57
CA THR A 188 -10.89 -6.54 5.79
C THR A 188 -10.22 -5.16 5.89
N LYS A 189 -10.88 -4.12 5.44
CA LYS A 189 -10.41 -2.74 5.61
C LYS A 189 -10.01 -2.47 7.06
N GLY A 190 -8.78 -1.97 7.26
CA GLY A 190 -8.17 -1.72 8.56
C GLY A 190 -7.36 -2.89 9.12
N HIS A 191 -7.44 -4.10 8.55
CA HIS A 191 -6.45 -5.14 8.82
C HIS A 191 -5.07 -4.67 8.36
N TYR A 192 -4.04 -5.13 9.05
CA TYR A 192 -2.67 -4.76 8.72
C TYR A 192 -1.75 -5.98 8.69
N ILE A 193 -0.65 -5.85 7.97
CA ILE A 193 0.43 -6.82 7.95
C ILE A 193 1.70 -6.21 8.51
N GLU A 194 2.52 -7.04 9.15
CA GLU A 194 3.83 -6.68 9.70
C GLU A 194 4.87 -7.71 9.28
N LEU A 195 6.12 -7.27 9.14
CA LEU A 195 7.25 -8.16 8.92
C LEU A 195 7.99 -8.38 10.24
N ARG A 196 8.14 -9.63 10.64
CA ARG A 196 8.90 -10.07 11.80
C ARG A 196 10.17 -10.76 11.35
N ALA A 197 11.26 -10.50 12.03
CA ALA A 197 12.58 -11.07 11.79
C ALA A 197 13.12 -11.71 13.07
N GLU A 198 13.81 -12.84 12.94
CA GLU A 198 14.45 -13.55 14.05
C GLU A 198 15.72 -14.26 13.56
N ALA A 199 16.73 -14.38 14.41
CA ALA A 199 17.98 -15.08 14.11
C ALA A 199 18.47 -15.86 15.32
N SER A 200 19.22 -16.96 15.12
CA SER A 200 19.87 -17.73 16.20
C SER A 200 21.02 -16.98 16.86
N VAL A 201 21.54 -15.94 16.21
CA VAL A 201 22.66 -15.12 16.69
C VAL A 201 22.32 -13.64 16.63
N ASN A 202 23.05 -12.82 17.38
CA ASN A 202 22.99 -11.37 17.23
C ASN A 202 23.37 -11.00 15.79
N SER A 203 22.48 -10.34 15.10
CA SER A 203 22.61 -10.01 13.68
C SER A 203 22.01 -8.65 13.39
N SER A 204 22.06 -8.24 12.14
CA SER A 204 21.39 -7.03 11.69
C SER A 204 20.72 -7.27 10.32
N LEU A 205 19.57 -6.65 10.15
CA LEU A 205 19.02 -6.43 8.81
C LEU A 205 19.85 -5.33 8.17
N ILE A 206 20.43 -5.63 7.00
CA ILE A 206 21.32 -4.69 6.34
C ILE A 206 20.66 -4.03 5.14
N VAL A 207 21.09 -2.81 4.89
CA VAL A 207 20.83 -2.05 3.67
C VAL A 207 22.15 -2.03 2.92
N GLU A 208 22.23 -2.61 1.75
CA GLU A 208 23.39 -2.42 0.90
C GLU A 208 23.36 -1.03 0.28
N ALA A 209 24.23 -0.17 0.78
CA ALA A 209 24.62 1.06 0.13
C ALA A 209 25.72 0.74 -0.92
N ASN A 210 25.39 -0.02 -1.94
CA ASN A 210 26.21 0.01 -3.14
C ASN A 210 25.76 1.24 -3.94
N GLY A 211 26.69 2.11 -4.30
CA GLY A 211 26.50 3.43 -4.88
C GLY A 211 25.61 3.55 -6.13
N ASP A 212 24.91 2.53 -6.49
CA ASP A 212 23.85 2.49 -7.49
C ASP A 212 22.52 2.41 -6.76
N SER A 213 21.63 3.34 -7.07
CA SER A 213 20.30 3.57 -6.52
C SER A 213 19.32 2.38 -6.66
N TYR A 214 19.74 1.15 -6.43
CA TYR A 214 18.88 -0.02 -6.45
C TYR A 214 18.21 -0.20 -5.10
N VAL A 215 16.98 0.31 -4.98
CA VAL A 215 16.04 0.07 -3.87
C VAL A 215 15.72 -1.44 -3.67
N GLY A 216 16.26 -2.32 -4.52
CA GLY A 216 16.01 -3.75 -4.54
C GLY A 216 16.54 -4.56 -3.34
N TRP A 217 17.51 -4.04 -2.58
CA TRP A 217 18.20 -4.80 -1.52
C TRP A 217 17.91 -4.30 -0.10
N MET A 218 16.87 -3.50 0.09
CA MET A 218 16.46 -3.01 1.39
C MET A 218 15.42 -3.95 2.02
N PRO A 219 15.46 -4.18 3.35
CA PRO A 219 14.36 -4.84 4.04
C PRO A 219 13.04 -4.16 3.68
N SER A 220 12.11 -4.93 3.14
CA SER A 220 10.88 -4.37 2.59
C SER A 220 9.67 -5.28 2.78
N LEU A 221 8.50 -4.67 2.83
CA LEU A 221 7.20 -5.32 2.87
C LEU A 221 6.28 -4.64 1.85
N SER A 222 5.65 -5.41 1.00
CA SER A 222 4.69 -4.91 0.01
C SER A 222 3.32 -5.55 0.23
N LEU A 223 2.27 -4.81 -0.10
CA LEU A 223 0.88 -5.29 -0.04
C LEU A 223 0.22 -5.03 -1.38
N ILE A 224 -0.09 -6.08 -2.14
CA ILE A 224 -0.62 -6.02 -3.50
C ILE A 224 -2.10 -6.41 -3.48
N TYR A 225 -2.98 -5.52 -3.91
CA TYR A 225 -4.41 -5.76 -4.01
C TYR A 225 -4.79 -6.48 -5.31
N LEU A 226 -5.57 -7.55 -5.20
CA LEU A 226 -6.03 -8.37 -6.33
C LEU A 226 -7.50 -8.13 -6.72
N GLY A 227 -8.23 -7.37 -5.91
CA GLY A 227 -9.67 -7.15 -6.10
C GLY A 227 -10.52 -7.66 -4.92
N SER A 228 -11.81 -7.41 -4.99
CA SER A 228 -12.83 -7.85 -4.02
C SER A 228 -13.53 -9.12 -4.47
#